data_9cd8a26ee52060a17b3aa88661fd6a01
#
_entry.id   9cd8a26ee52060a17b3aa88661fd6a01
#
_cell.length_a   1.000
_cell.length_b   1.000
_cell.length_c   1.000
_cell.angle_alpha   90.00
_cell.angle_beta   90.00
_cell.angle_gamma   90.00
#
_symmetry.space_group_name_H-M   'P 1'
#
loop_
_entity.id
_entity.type
_entity.pdbx_description
1 polymer ?
#
loop_
_entity_poly.entity_id
_entity_poly.type
_entity_poly.pdbx_seq_one_letter_code
_entity_poly.pdbx_strand_id
1 'polypeptide(L)'
;KDNSYGTLSHKISDENSQARVETNNEKRNPSDFALWKFAKSNDVSFEAPFGLGRPGWHIECSAMIEKHLAYKNEEFQIDIHGGGADLLFPHHENEAAQTRCSSGQNLAKYWMHNGFVNIDGEKMSKSLGNSFFLKDVLKSYSGEVIRFYLMSAHYRANFNFNEEDLIASKKRLDKLYRVKKRIYGTEGSTVN
;
A
#
# COMPACT_ATOMS: atom_id res chain seq x y z
N LYS A 1 6.45 -11.99 22.32
CA LYS A 1 5.59 -10.79 22.45
C LYS A 1 6.40 -9.60 21.97
N ASP A 2 5.91 -8.87 20.96
CA ASP A 2 6.56 -7.65 20.50
C ASP A 2 6.14 -6.46 21.37
N ASN A 3 7.09 -5.93 22.14
CA ASN A 3 6.84 -4.80 23.04
C ASN A 3 6.71 -3.46 22.27
N SER A 4 7.06 -3.45 20.98
CA SER A 4 6.99 -2.28 20.11
C SER A 4 5.71 -2.28 19.26
N TYR A 5 4.79 -3.24 19.46
CA TYR A 5 3.53 -3.29 18.71
C TYR A 5 2.69 -2.04 18.96
N GLY A 6 2.23 -1.43 17.88
CA GLY A 6 1.47 -0.17 17.91
C GLY A 6 2.33 1.10 17.71
N THR A 7 3.65 0.99 17.67
CA THR A 7 4.52 2.16 17.49
C THR A 7 4.45 2.76 16.09
N LEU A 8 4.30 1.95 15.06
CA LEU A 8 4.17 2.41 13.68
C LEU A 8 2.85 3.16 13.44
N SER A 9 1.76 2.60 13.94
CA SER A 9 0.42 3.15 13.74
C SER A 9 -0.01 4.16 14.80
N HIS A 10 0.81 4.35 15.85
CA HIS A 10 0.45 5.10 17.04
C HIS A 10 -0.82 4.60 17.74
N LYS A 11 -1.17 3.34 17.51
CA LYS A 11 -2.28 2.64 18.17
C LYS A 11 -1.70 1.77 19.27
N ILE A 12 -1.53 2.37 20.45
CA ILE A 12 -1.25 1.61 21.66
C ILE A 12 -2.48 0.75 21.91
N SER A 13 -2.28 -0.55 22.10
CA SER A 13 -3.35 -1.45 22.50
C SER A 13 -3.77 -1.11 23.94
N ASP A 14 -4.71 -0.18 24.09
CA ASP A 14 -5.44 -0.09 25.34
C ASP A 14 -6.11 -1.44 25.59
N GLU A 15 -6.08 -1.91 26.82
CA GLU A 15 -6.73 -3.17 27.24
C GLU A 15 -8.22 -3.20 26.88
N ASN A 16 -8.82 -2.07 26.52
CA ASN A 16 -10.18 -1.86 26.07
C ASN A 16 -10.38 -1.77 24.55
N SER A 17 -9.35 -2.04 23.73
CA SER A 17 -9.53 -2.03 22.27
C SER A 17 -10.47 -3.16 21.84
N GLN A 18 -11.68 -2.79 21.44
CA GLN A 18 -12.65 -3.76 20.89
C GLN A 18 -12.01 -4.44 19.67
N ALA A 19 -11.97 -5.77 19.72
CA ALA A 19 -11.54 -6.59 18.60
C ALA A 19 -12.41 -6.25 17.37
N ARG A 20 -11.78 -6.04 16.20
CA ARG A 20 -12.48 -5.80 14.93
C ARG A 20 -13.34 -6.99 14.45
N VAL A 21 -13.10 -8.15 14.99
CA VAL A 21 -13.78 -9.40 14.70
C VAL A 21 -14.16 -10.01 16.05
N GLU A 22 -15.30 -10.68 16.14
CA GLU A 22 -15.71 -11.41 17.34
C GLU A 22 -14.53 -12.18 17.92
N THR A 23 -14.31 -11.98 19.23
CA THR A 23 -13.19 -12.60 19.93
C THR A 23 -13.44 -14.11 19.95
N ASN A 24 -12.65 -14.84 19.22
CA ASN A 24 -12.58 -16.29 19.35
C ASN A 24 -11.91 -16.61 20.70
N ASN A 25 -12.44 -17.56 21.45
CA ASN A 25 -11.90 -18.03 22.73
C ASN A 25 -10.46 -18.59 22.63
N GLU A 26 -9.92 -18.74 21.42
CA GLU A 26 -8.56 -19.18 21.15
C GLU A 26 -7.50 -18.06 21.25
N LYS A 27 -7.91 -16.79 21.25
CA LYS A 27 -6.99 -15.66 21.39
C LYS A 27 -6.61 -15.45 22.86
N ARG A 28 -5.32 -15.32 23.12
CA ARG A 28 -4.80 -14.93 24.44
C ARG A 28 -4.96 -13.44 24.71
N ASN A 29 -4.92 -12.62 23.65
CA ASN A 29 -5.10 -11.18 23.71
C ASN A 29 -6.01 -10.75 22.54
N PRO A 30 -6.95 -9.78 22.72
CA PRO A 30 -7.79 -9.28 21.65
C PRO A 30 -7.04 -8.79 20.42
N SER A 31 -5.81 -8.29 20.58
CA SER A 31 -4.95 -7.83 19.51
C SER A 31 -4.22 -8.94 18.76
N ASP A 32 -4.28 -10.19 19.22
CA ASP A 32 -3.66 -11.33 18.51
C ASP A 32 -4.28 -11.50 17.13
N PHE A 33 -3.44 -11.81 16.16
CA PHE A 33 -3.84 -12.04 14.77
C PHE A 33 -3.33 -13.40 14.25
N ALA A 34 -4.04 -13.96 13.27
CA ALA A 34 -3.75 -15.28 12.76
C ALA A 34 -2.50 -15.26 11.86
N LEU A 35 -1.52 -16.09 12.19
CA LEU A 35 -0.37 -16.39 11.31
C LEU A 35 -0.73 -17.51 10.33
N TRP A 36 -1.49 -18.52 10.78
CA TRP A 36 -1.96 -19.63 9.99
C TRP A 36 -3.44 -19.87 10.27
N LYS A 37 -4.21 -20.14 9.22
CA LYS A 37 -5.63 -20.47 9.30
C LYS A 37 -5.81 -21.90 8.88
N PHE A 38 -6.25 -22.75 9.80
CA PHE A 38 -6.54 -24.16 9.50
C PHE A 38 -7.65 -24.27 8.45
N ALA A 39 -7.49 -25.26 7.57
CA ALA A 39 -8.43 -25.50 6.48
C ALA A 39 -9.82 -25.84 7.00
N LYS A 40 -10.84 -25.23 6.39
CA LYS A 40 -12.21 -25.68 6.47
C LYS A 40 -12.53 -26.48 5.20
N SER A 41 -13.63 -27.23 5.21
CA SER A 41 -14.09 -27.95 4.02
C SER A 41 -14.21 -27.00 2.83
N ASN A 42 -13.58 -27.36 1.71
CA ASN A 42 -13.54 -26.59 0.45
C ASN A 42 -12.63 -25.35 0.42
N ASP A 43 -11.79 -25.08 1.44
CA ASP A 43 -10.79 -24.03 1.38
C ASP A 43 -9.58 -24.48 0.53
N VAL A 44 -9.00 -23.53 -0.24
CA VAL A 44 -7.64 -23.70 -0.78
C VAL A 44 -6.69 -23.80 0.40
N SER A 45 -5.92 -24.87 0.47
CA SER A 45 -5.06 -25.15 1.61
C SER A 45 -3.73 -25.76 1.18
N PHE A 46 -2.74 -25.61 2.03
CA PHE A 46 -1.39 -26.11 1.89
C PHE A 46 -1.02 -26.98 3.09
N GLU A 47 -0.14 -27.94 2.87
CA GLU A 47 0.43 -28.73 3.96
C GLU A 47 1.47 -27.92 4.73
N ALA A 48 1.42 -28.04 6.06
CA ALA A 48 2.41 -27.46 6.95
C ALA A 48 2.67 -28.39 8.15
N PRO A 49 3.83 -28.28 8.83
CA PRO A 49 4.15 -29.13 9.97
C PRO A 49 3.10 -29.07 11.11
N PHE A 50 2.35 -28.00 11.17
CA PHE A 50 1.31 -27.77 12.18
C PHE A 50 -0.13 -28.06 11.66
N GLY A 51 -0.26 -28.58 10.43
CA GLY A 51 -1.52 -29.00 9.84
C GLY A 51 -1.88 -28.32 8.54
N LEU A 52 -2.93 -28.84 7.89
CA LEU A 52 -3.45 -28.33 6.62
C LEU A 52 -4.12 -26.97 6.82
N GLY A 53 -3.80 -26.01 5.97
CA GLY A 53 -4.37 -24.66 6.09
C GLY A 53 -3.75 -23.66 5.11
N ARG A 54 -3.86 -22.40 5.44
CA ARG A 54 -3.29 -21.30 4.65
C ARG A 54 -2.71 -20.20 5.54
N PRO A 55 -1.72 -19.45 5.06
CA PRO A 55 -1.16 -18.32 5.80
C PRO A 55 -2.23 -17.24 6.07
N GLY A 56 -2.04 -16.50 7.14
CA GLY A 56 -2.72 -15.23 7.34
C GLY A 56 -2.21 -14.19 6.34
N TRP A 57 -3.04 -13.21 6.01
CA TRP A 57 -2.69 -12.21 5.00
C TRP A 57 -1.36 -11.48 5.27
N HIS A 58 -1.10 -11.09 6.51
CA HIS A 58 0.08 -10.29 6.86
C HIS A 58 1.39 -11.07 6.69
N ILE A 59 1.41 -12.34 7.05
CA ILE A 59 2.61 -13.15 6.97
C ILE A 59 3.01 -13.49 5.53
N GLU A 60 2.08 -13.45 4.58
CA GLU A 60 2.40 -13.62 3.17
C GLU A 60 3.37 -12.53 2.69
N CYS A 61 3.05 -11.26 3.00
CA CYS A 61 3.93 -10.14 2.64
C CYS A 61 5.25 -10.20 3.40
N SER A 62 5.24 -10.46 4.70
CA SER A 62 6.47 -10.59 5.49
C SER A 62 7.40 -11.68 4.94
N ALA A 63 6.85 -12.85 4.57
CA ALA A 63 7.62 -13.95 4.00
C ALA A 63 8.15 -13.61 2.59
N MET A 64 7.39 -12.91 1.76
CA MET A 64 7.85 -12.49 0.43
C MET A 64 8.98 -11.45 0.54
N ILE A 65 8.87 -10.49 1.45
CA ILE A 65 9.93 -9.51 1.70
C ILE A 65 11.19 -10.22 2.17
N GLU A 66 11.07 -11.08 3.19
CA GLU A 66 12.19 -11.84 3.74
C GLU A 66 12.91 -12.66 2.66
N LYS A 67 12.16 -13.31 1.78
CA LYS A 67 12.69 -14.18 0.74
C LYS A 67 13.32 -13.44 -0.43
N HIS A 68 12.74 -12.34 -0.87
CA HIS A 68 13.07 -11.73 -2.17
C HIS A 68 13.78 -10.39 -2.07
N LEU A 69 13.62 -9.65 -0.97
CA LEU A 69 14.04 -8.25 -0.89
C LEU A 69 14.97 -7.96 0.30
N ALA A 70 14.89 -8.76 1.36
CA ALA A 70 15.52 -8.41 2.64
C ALA A 70 17.04 -8.33 2.57
N TYR A 71 17.59 -7.22 3.03
CA TYR A 71 19.00 -7.09 3.38
C TYR A 71 19.30 -7.95 4.63
N LYS A 72 20.31 -8.82 4.56
CA LYS A 72 20.51 -9.85 5.59
C LYS A 72 21.26 -9.39 6.83
N ASN A 73 22.10 -8.36 6.71
CA ASN A 73 23.00 -7.91 7.79
C ASN A 73 22.83 -6.41 8.09
N GLU A 74 21.65 -5.88 7.78
CA GLU A 74 21.32 -4.47 7.99
C GLU A 74 20.30 -4.31 9.12
N GLU A 75 20.15 -3.10 9.65
CA GLU A 75 19.13 -2.78 10.64
C GLU A 75 17.71 -2.94 10.11
N PHE A 76 17.52 -2.63 8.83
CA PHE A 76 16.24 -2.68 8.12
C PHE A 76 16.29 -3.74 7.02
N GLN A 77 15.21 -4.48 6.83
CA GLN A 77 15.12 -5.45 5.72
C GLN A 77 14.98 -4.78 4.35
N ILE A 78 14.28 -3.65 4.28
CA ILE A 78 14.08 -2.88 3.04
C ILE A 78 14.15 -1.38 3.30
N ASP A 79 14.40 -0.59 2.24
CA ASP A 79 14.45 0.86 2.36
C ASP A 79 13.06 1.48 2.51
N ILE A 80 12.11 1.11 1.64
CA ILE A 80 10.78 1.74 1.58
C ILE A 80 9.70 0.66 1.54
N HIS A 81 8.70 0.83 2.42
CA HIS A 81 7.45 0.06 2.38
C HIS A 81 6.27 1.01 2.28
N GLY A 82 5.38 0.77 1.32
CA GLY A 82 4.29 1.69 1.04
C GLY A 82 2.95 1.01 0.82
N GLY A 83 1.88 1.77 1.02
CA GLY A 83 0.52 1.31 0.78
C GLY A 83 -0.52 2.40 1.02
N GLY A 84 -1.79 2.06 0.97
CA GLY A 84 -2.87 2.97 1.36
C GLY A 84 -2.88 3.22 2.87
N ALA A 85 -3.45 4.33 3.29
CA ALA A 85 -3.57 4.68 4.70
C ALA A 85 -4.34 3.62 5.53
N ASP A 86 -5.21 2.85 4.89
CA ASP A 86 -5.95 1.74 5.49
C ASP A 86 -5.08 0.53 5.81
N LEU A 87 -3.93 0.38 5.15
CA LEU A 87 -2.97 -0.68 5.43
C LEU A 87 -2.08 -0.39 6.65
N LEU A 88 -1.97 0.87 7.08
CA LEU A 88 -1.14 1.24 8.23
C LEU A 88 -1.46 0.35 9.46
N PHE A 89 -2.75 0.18 9.72
CA PHE A 89 -3.23 -0.70 10.78
C PHE A 89 -4.47 -1.50 10.33
N PRO A 90 -4.46 -2.83 10.52
CA PRO A 90 -3.45 -3.60 11.24
C PRO A 90 -2.32 -4.18 10.36
N HIS A 91 -2.40 -4.07 9.01
CA HIS A 91 -1.57 -4.85 8.08
C HIS A 91 -0.07 -4.57 8.27
N HIS A 92 0.37 -3.33 8.06
CA HIS A 92 1.79 -2.95 8.15
C HIS A 92 2.33 -3.04 9.60
N GLU A 93 1.51 -2.73 10.61
CA GLU A 93 1.90 -2.93 12.01
C GLU A 93 2.20 -4.40 12.29
N ASN A 94 1.34 -5.30 11.77
CA ASN A 94 1.51 -6.75 11.93
C ASN A 94 2.74 -7.27 11.19
N GLU A 95 3.02 -6.77 9.98
CA GLU A 95 4.23 -7.12 9.23
C GLU A 95 5.50 -6.66 9.97
N ALA A 96 5.50 -5.43 10.50
CA ALA A 96 6.60 -4.90 11.30
C ALA A 96 6.85 -5.76 12.53
N ALA A 97 5.80 -6.17 13.24
CA ALA A 97 5.90 -7.07 14.39
C ALA A 97 6.43 -8.46 14.02
N GLN A 98 5.94 -9.02 12.92
CA GLN A 98 6.40 -10.32 12.39
C GLN A 98 7.89 -10.28 12.08
N THR A 99 8.37 -9.23 11.41
CA THR A 99 9.79 -9.06 11.07
C THR A 99 10.65 -8.96 12.32
N ARG A 100 10.28 -8.11 13.28
CA ARG A 100 11.03 -8.00 14.54
C ARG A 100 11.09 -9.33 15.31
N CYS A 101 9.99 -10.05 15.33
CA CYS A 101 9.94 -11.35 16.02
C CYS A 101 10.70 -12.47 15.30
N SER A 102 10.79 -12.45 13.97
CA SER A 102 11.43 -13.52 13.19
C SER A 102 12.93 -13.31 13.00
N SER A 103 13.36 -12.11 12.66
CA SER A 103 14.74 -11.79 12.33
C SER A 103 15.46 -10.86 13.32
N GLY A 104 14.71 -10.19 14.19
CA GLY A 104 15.24 -9.12 15.04
C GLY A 104 15.47 -7.79 14.33
N GLN A 105 15.24 -7.73 13.02
CA GLN A 105 15.40 -6.53 12.20
C GLN A 105 14.12 -5.68 12.21
N ASN A 106 14.25 -4.40 11.86
CA ASN A 106 13.12 -3.58 11.48
C ASN A 106 12.73 -3.86 10.02
N LEU A 107 11.44 -3.79 9.68
CA LEU A 107 10.98 -4.13 8.33
C LEU A 107 11.43 -3.07 7.31
N ALA A 108 11.11 -1.81 7.52
CA ALA A 108 11.40 -0.75 6.56
C ALA A 108 11.97 0.50 7.23
N LYS A 109 12.93 1.13 6.55
CA LYS A 109 13.51 2.40 6.98
C LYS A 109 12.53 3.55 6.81
N TYR A 110 11.76 3.55 5.72
CA TYR A 110 10.75 4.56 5.43
C TYR A 110 9.40 3.92 5.13
N TRP A 111 8.36 4.46 5.76
CA TRP A 111 6.99 4.07 5.54
C TRP A 111 6.24 5.16 4.78
N MET A 112 5.57 4.78 3.70
CA MET A 112 4.80 5.71 2.88
C MET A 112 3.35 5.26 2.79
N HIS A 113 2.43 6.07 3.32
CA HIS A 113 1.00 5.78 3.28
C HIS A 113 0.27 6.83 2.45
N ASN A 114 -0.35 6.40 1.36
CA ASN A 114 -1.14 7.25 0.49
C ASN A 114 -2.52 7.51 1.09
N GLY A 115 -3.02 8.74 0.89
CA GLY A 115 -4.42 9.05 1.14
C GLY A 115 -5.36 8.22 0.25
N PHE A 116 -6.65 8.24 0.58
CA PHE A 116 -7.66 7.53 -0.21
C PHE A 116 -7.91 8.21 -1.56
N VAL A 117 -8.25 7.39 -2.55
CA VAL A 117 -8.79 7.87 -3.82
C VAL A 117 -10.30 7.86 -3.72
N ASN A 118 -10.89 9.04 -3.85
CA ASN A 118 -12.34 9.25 -3.94
C ASN A 118 -12.71 9.47 -5.40
N ILE A 119 -13.95 9.17 -5.76
CA ILE A 119 -14.53 9.48 -7.06
C ILE A 119 -15.76 10.35 -6.81
N ASP A 120 -15.79 11.53 -7.39
CA ASP A 120 -16.87 12.51 -7.21
C ASP A 120 -17.22 12.76 -5.72
N GLY A 121 -16.20 12.80 -4.86
CA GLY A 121 -16.33 13.04 -3.44
C GLY A 121 -16.64 11.80 -2.58
N GLU A 122 -16.93 10.66 -3.19
CA GLU A 122 -17.21 9.40 -2.50
C GLU A 122 -16.02 8.44 -2.56
N LYS A 123 -15.79 7.69 -1.48
CA LYS A 123 -14.72 6.67 -1.46
C LYS A 123 -14.98 5.65 -2.57
N MET A 124 -13.95 5.44 -3.42
CA MET A 124 -14.01 4.40 -4.45
C MET A 124 -14.20 3.01 -3.82
N SER A 125 -15.25 2.31 -4.23
CA SER A 125 -15.47 0.93 -3.82
C SER A 125 -16.19 0.11 -4.91
N LYS A 126 -15.89 -1.18 -4.95
CA LYS A 126 -16.56 -2.10 -5.89
C LYS A 126 -18.06 -2.24 -5.60
N SER A 127 -18.45 -2.15 -4.33
CA SER A 127 -19.84 -2.28 -3.89
C SER A 127 -20.71 -1.09 -4.29
N LEU A 128 -20.12 0.10 -4.45
CA LEU A 128 -20.81 1.30 -4.92
C LEU A 128 -20.86 1.43 -6.45
N GLY A 129 -20.20 0.53 -7.19
CA GLY A 129 -20.16 0.58 -8.64
C GLY A 129 -19.42 1.78 -9.23
N ASN A 130 -18.78 2.61 -8.39
CA ASN A 130 -18.04 3.80 -8.78
C ASN A 130 -16.54 3.51 -9.04
N SER A 131 -16.18 2.26 -9.33
CA SER A 131 -14.79 1.87 -9.58
C SER A 131 -14.31 2.39 -10.93
N PHE A 132 -13.27 3.20 -10.91
CA PHE A 132 -12.55 3.63 -12.11
C PHE A 132 -11.36 2.71 -12.31
N PHE A 133 -11.38 1.90 -13.35
CA PHE A 133 -10.26 1.01 -13.64
C PHE A 133 -9.23 1.75 -14.51
N LEU A 134 -7.99 1.75 -14.09
CA LEU A 134 -6.88 2.35 -14.83
C LEU A 134 -6.82 1.88 -16.29
N LYS A 135 -7.12 0.60 -16.55
CA LYS A 135 -7.19 0.03 -17.92
C LYS A 135 -8.22 0.74 -18.81
N ASP A 136 -9.28 1.29 -18.22
CA ASP A 136 -10.33 1.97 -19.01
C ASP A 136 -9.95 3.43 -19.26
N VAL A 137 -9.34 4.10 -18.29
CA VAL A 137 -8.80 5.44 -18.44
C VAL A 137 -7.69 5.48 -19.50
N LEU A 138 -6.85 4.45 -19.56
CA LEU A 138 -5.77 4.30 -20.54
C LEU A 138 -6.26 4.20 -21.98
N LYS A 139 -7.54 3.89 -22.23
CA LYS A 139 -8.12 3.91 -23.59
C LYS A 139 -8.27 5.33 -24.12
N SER A 140 -8.45 6.33 -23.24
CA SER A 140 -8.71 7.73 -23.62
C SER A 140 -7.54 8.67 -23.31
N TYR A 141 -6.68 8.31 -22.38
CA TYR A 141 -5.56 9.14 -21.92
C TYR A 141 -4.26 8.36 -21.90
N SER A 142 -3.16 9.00 -22.24
CA SER A 142 -1.83 8.38 -22.11
C SER A 142 -1.47 8.15 -20.63
N GLY A 143 -0.69 7.11 -20.38
CA GLY A 143 -0.20 6.81 -19.02
C GLY A 143 0.54 7.98 -18.37
N GLU A 144 1.22 8.80 -19.17
CA GLU A 144 1.94 9.99 -18.70
C GLU A 144 0.99 11.09 -18.20
N VAL A 145 -0.14 11.32 -18.88
CA VAL A 145 -1.18 12.25 -18.41
C VAL A 145 -1.76 11.79 -17.10
N ILE A 146 -2.07 10.50 -16.99
CA ILE A 146 -2.62 9.91 -15.76
C ILE A 146 -1.60 10.03 -14.62
N ARG A 147 -0.34 9.69 -14.88
CA ARG A 147 0.74 9.85 -13.90
C ARG A 147 0.87 11.30 -13.43
N PHE A 148 0.89 12.26 -14.36
CA PHE A 148 0.98 13.67 -14.05
C PHE A 148 -0.19 14.15 -13.18
N TYR A 149 -1.41 13.67 -13.50
CA TYR A 149 -2.62 13.96 -12.73
C TYR A 149 -2.53 13.40 -11.31
N LEU A 150 -2.19 12.11 -11.14
CA LEU A 150 -2.07 11.48 -9.82
C LEU A 150 -0.99 12.14 -8.95
N MET A 151 0.07 12.65 -9.56
CA MET A 151 1.15 13.37 -8.87
C MET A 151 0.83 14.85 -8.57
N SER A 152 -0.32 15.37 -9.01
CA SER A 152 -0.70 16.76 -8.79
C SER A 152 -1.10 17.06 -7.35
N ALA A 153 -1.42 16.05 -6.56
CA ALA A 153 -1.73 16.16 -5.14
C ALA A 153 -0.62 15.54 -4.28
N HIS A 154 -0.51 16.02 -3.05
CA HIS A 154 0.39 15.40 -2.08
C HIS A 154 -0.07 13.98 -1.75
N TYR A 155 0.84 12.99 -1.75
CA TYR A 155 0.50 11.58 -1.63
C TYR A 155 -0.28 11.21 -0.35
N ARG A 156 -0.10 11.95 0.74
CA ARG A 156 -0.85 11.73 2.00
C ARG A 156 -2.25 12.33 2.00
N ALA A 157 -2.53 13.25 1.07
CA ALA A 157 -3.86 13.84 0.96
C ALA A 157 -4.82 12.87 0.27
N ASN A 158 -6.09 12.92 0.64
CA ASN A 158 -7.12 12.23 -0.13
C ASN A 158 -7.19 12.86 -1.52
N PHE A 159 -7.22 12.02 -2.53
CA PHE A 159 -7.26 12.41 -3.92
C PHE A 159 -8.67 12.21 -4.46
N ASN A 160 -9.29 13.29 -4.94
CA ASN A 160 -10.60 13.19 -5.58
C ASN A 160 -10.42 13.09 -7.09
N PHE A 161 -10.65 11.90 -7.63
CA PHE A 161 -10.56 11.65 -9.07
C PHE A 161 -11.82 12.17 -9.76
N ASN A 162 -11.65 13.06 -10.73
CA ASN A 162 -12.69 13.51 -11.63
C ASN A 162 -12.12 13.75 -13.04
N GLU A 163 -12.98 13.71 -14.04
CA GLU A 163 -12.55 13.81 -15.43
C GLU A 163 -12.13 15.24 -15.83
N GLU A 164 -12.73 16.27 -15.23
CA GLU A 164 -12.40 17.67 -15.53
C GLU A 164 -10.94 17.98 -15.15
N ASP A 165 -10.51 17.55 -13.98
CA ASP A 165 -9.13 17.73 -13.52
C ASP A 165 -8.13 16.91 -14.34
N LEU A 166 -8.54 15.73 -14.84
CA LEU A 166 -7.72 14.92 -15.73
C LEU A 166 -7.51 15.64 -17.07
N ILE A 167 -8.55 16.22 -17.66
CA ILE A 167 -8.47 17.05 -18.87
C ILE A 167 -7.59 18.29 -18.62
N ALA A 168 -7.74 18.95 -17.47
CA ALA A 168 -6.91 20.09 -17.10
C ALA A 168 -5.45 19.70 -16.95
N SER A 169 -5.17 18.51 -16.38
CA SER A 169 -3.82 17.97 -16.24
C SER A 169 -3.17 17.69 -17.60
N LYS A 170 -3.93 17.15 -18.57
CA LYS A 170 -3.46 16.99 -19.94
C LYS A 170 -3.01 18.32 -20.54
N LYS A 171 -3.85 19.37 -20.42
CA LYS A 171 -3.51 20.72 -20.92
C LYS A 171 -2.26 21.30 -20.26
N ARG A 172 -2.06 21.06 -18.95
CA ARG A 172 -0.85 21.50 -18.23
C ARG A 172 0.39 20.74 -18.70
N LEU A 173 0.30 19.44 -18.88
CA LEU A 173 1.40 18.62 -19.40
C LEU A 173 1.80 19.04 -20.82
N ASP A 174 0.83 19.30 -21.70
CA ASP A 174 1.06 19.78 -23.06
C ASP A 174 1.81 21.13 -23.07
N LYS A 175 1.55 22.02 -22.08
CA LYS A 175 2.32 23.26 -21.92
C LYS A 175 3.77 23.00 -21.53
N LEU A 176 4.02 22.06 -20.62
CA LEU A 176 5.40 21.68 -20.23
C LEU A 176 6.17 21.12 -21.43
N TYR A 177 5.56 20.29 -22.25
CA TYR A 177 6.18 19.76 -23.46
C TYR A 177 6.47 20.84 -24.52
N ARG A 178 5.60 21.86 -24.65
CA ARG A 178 5.89 23.01 -25.52
C ARG A 178 7.12 23.77 -25.04
N VAL A 179 7.28 23.99 -23.74
CA VAL A 179 8.47 24.64 -23.16
C VAL A 179 9.71 23.77 -23.41
N LYS A 180 9.62 22.47 -23.12
CA LYS A 180 10.70 21.52 -23.38
C LYS A 180 11.14 21.55 -24.85
N LYS A 181 10.18 21.52 -25.79
CA LYS A 181 10.48 21.59 -27.22
C LYS A 181 11.19 22.90 -27.63
N ARG A 182 10.83 24.03 -26.99
CA ARG A 182 11.51 25.30 -27.25
C ARG A 182 12.96 25.28 -26.76
N ILE A 183 13.21 24.74 -25.56
CA ILE A 183 14.57 24.65 -25.02
C ILE A 183 15.46 23.76 -25.90
N TYR A 184 15.03 22.57 -26.23
CA TYR A 184 15.79 21.63 -27.04
C TYR A 184 15.76 21.91 -28.54
N GLY A 185 14.76 22.64 -29.04
CA GLY A 185 14.64 23.02 -30.43
C GLY A 185 15.48 24.25 -30.80
N THR A 186 15.98 25.02 -29.82
CA THR A 186 16.86 26.14 -30.03
C THR A 186 18.36 25.75 -30.05
N GLU A 187 18.70 24.57 -29.57
CA GLU A 187 20.09 24.05 -29.65
C GLU A 187 20.51 23.64 -31.08
N GLY A 188 19.56 23.54 -32.02
CA GLY A 188 19.86 23.21 -33.44
C GLY A 188 19.93 24.40 -34.39
N SER A 189 19.80 25.65 -33.91
CA SER A 189 19.80 26.85 -34.78
C SER A 189 21.00 27.77 -34.58
N THR A 190 22.06 27.30 -33.97
CA THR A 190 23.34 28.01 -33.98
C THR A 190 24.33 27.34 -34.92
N VAL A 191 24.09 27.40 -36.22
CA VAL A 191 25.16 27.38 -37.25
C VAL A 191 24.56 28.03 -38.49
N ASN A 192 24.82 29.33 -38.68
CA ASN A 192 25.45 29.96 -39.86
C ASN A 192 25.55 31.45 -39.60
#